data_a80dd61607c3fbabe96b619c7b661eeb
#
_entry.id   a80dd61607c3fbabe96b619c7b661eeb
#
_cell.length_a   1.000
_cell.length_b   1.000
_cell.length_c   1.000
_cell.angle_alpha   90.00
_cell.angle_beta   90.00
_cell.angle_gamma   90.00
#
_symmetry.space_group_name_H-M   'P 1'
#
loop_
_entity.id
_entity.type
_entity.pdbx_description
1 polymer ?
#
loop_
_entity_poly.entity_id
_entity_poly.type
_entity_poly.pdbx_seq_one_letter_code
_entity_poly.pdbx_strand_id
1 'polypeptide(L)'
;MKPAPFRYARAGSLAEAIALLAASPGEAKLLAGGQSLVPMLNMRLVRPAVLVDVNGLRELTGITPAPDGGLRIGALTRHADLAASPAVSERAPLLAEAARHVGHAAIRNQGTLGGSLAHADPAAELPAALVALDARVQVTGPRGAREIAAGAFFRGLLTTALEADEILTAVEVPAQAAGWGFVEIARRPGDFALAGVAAVVRVGRPLTLPSSSLGGEGEVRLVGFGVGDRPLRLRGAERVLAGGPIDAGTAARAGAAAGPDCDPPGDVHGSAEYRRHLATVLTERALLRSEERRVGKECTVLCRSRWSPYH
;
A
#
# COMPACT_ATOMS: atom_id res chain seq x y z
N MET A 1 25.58 14.75 7.86
CA MET A 1 26.04 14.61 9.26
C MET A 1 26.31 13.13 9.54
N LYS A 2 27.10 12.82 10.57
CA LYS A 2 27.29 11.43 11.02
C LYS A 2 26.20 11.06 12.04
N PRO A 3 25.67 9.82 12.04
CA PRO A 3 24.73 9.35 13.06
C PRO A 3 25.34 9.39 14.47
N ALA A 4 24.48 9.30 15.48
CA ALA A 4 24.94 9.00 16.85
C ALA A 4 25.58 7.60 16.87
N PRO A 5 26.49 7.30 17.82
CA PRO A 5 27.05 5.96 17.97
C PRO A 5 25.93 4.93 18.23
N PHE A 6 26.06 3.76 17.60
CA PHE A 6 25.21 2.58 17.83
C PHE A 6 26.01 1.30 17.67
N ARG A 7 25.57 0.23 18.28
CA ARG A 7 26.07 -1.11 18.03
C ARG A 7 25.39 -1.67 16.77
N TYR A 8 26.16 -2.17 15.83
CA TYR A 8 25.64 -2.88 14.67
C TYR A 8 25.66 -4.38 14.93
N ALA A 9 24.54 -5.06 14.64
CA ALA A 9 24.42 -6.51 14.70
C ALA A 9 23.74 -7.01 13.44
N ARG A 10 24.31 -8.01 12.78
CA ARG A 10 23.69 -8.66 11.62
C ARG A 10 23.06 -9.97 12.07
N ALA A 11 21.76 -10.10 11.91
CA ALA A 11 21.04 -11.32 12.26
C ALA A 11 21.24 -12.41 11.20
N GLY A 12 21.54 -13.61 11.62
CA GLY A 12 21.66 -14.80 10.77
C GLY A 12 20.35 -15.56 10.61
N SER A 13 19.36 -15.28 11.44
CA SER A 13 18.01 -15.88 11.39
C SER A 13 16.96 -14.93 11.91
N LEU A 14 15.66 -15.20 11.59
CA LEU A 14 14.53 -14.45 12.13
C LEU A 14 14.49 -14.54 13.68
N ALA A 15 14.75 -15.71 14.23
CA ALA A 15 14.78 -15.94 15.67
C ALA A 15 15.86 -15.08 16.36
N GLU A 16 17.04 -14.97 15.77
CA GLU A 16 18.12 -14.10 16.28
C GLU A 16 17.73 -12.62 16.18
N ALA A 17 17.12 -12.19 15.07
CA ALA A 17 16.64 -10.81 14.93
C ALA A 17 15.61 -10.45 16.02
N ILE A 18 14.66 -11.33 16.29
CA ILE A 18 13.67 -11.18 17.38
C ILE A 18 14.36 -11.11 18.74
N ALA A 19 15.32 -12.00 19.00
CA ALA A 19 16.07 -12.00 20.26
C ALA A 19 16.85 -10.70 20.49
N LEU A 20 17.47 -10.16 19.42
CA LEU A 20 18.19 -8.88 19.48
C LEU A 20 17.26 -7.69 19.75
N LEU A 21 16.04 -7.68 19.18
CA LEU A 21 15.02 -6.67 19.49
C LEU A 21 14.53 -6.78 20.93
N ALA A 22 14.21 -8.00 21.37
CA ALA A 22 13.71 -8.25 22.73
C ALA A 22 14.75 -7.95 23.81
N ALA A 23 16.07 -8.09 23.51
CA ALA A 23 17.14 -7.74 24.43
C ALA A 23 17.34 -6.23 24.61
N SER A 24 16.77 -5.37 23.74
CA SER A 24 16.91 -3.91 23.79
C SER A 24 15.57 -3.26 23.44
N PRO A 25 14.52 -3.42 24.27
CA PRO A 25 13.17 -2.94 23.96
C PRO A 25 13.14 -1.42 23.75
N GLY A 26 12.65 -0.97 22.59
CA GLY A 26 12.58 0.43 22.22
C GLY A 26 13.90 1.09 21.82
N GLU A 27 15.05 0.48 22.16
CA GLU A 27 16.40 0.98 21.85
C GLU A 27 17.00 0.35 20.58
N ALA A 28 16.46 -0.78 20.12
CA ALA A 28 16.88 -1.42 18.88
C ALA A 28 15.99 -0.96 17.70
N LYS A 29 16.60 -0.87 16.51
CA LYS A 29 15.90 -0.64 15.25
C LYS A 29 16.37 -1.64 14.20
N LEU A 30 15.41 -2.16 13.41
CA LEU A 30 15.71 -3.02 12.27
C LEU A 30 16.25 -2.19 11.09
N LEU A 31 17.30 -2.69 10.46
CA LEU A 31 17.80 -2.17 9.19
C LEU A 31 17.42 -3.13 8.07
N ALA A 32 16.46 -2.75 7.26
CA ALA A 32 16.13 -3.37 5.99
C ALA A 32 16.73 -2.53 4.84
N GLY A 33 15.92 -1.93 3.98
CA GLY A 33 16.38 -1.09 2.86
C GLY A 33 17.12 0.19 3.25
N GLY A 34 16.93 0.69 4.45
CA GLY A 34 17.62 1.86 5.01
C GLY A 34 17.23 3.21 4.41
N GLN A 35 16.28 3.25 3.45
CA GLN A 35 16.01 4.46 2.66
C GLN A 35 15.35 5.60 3.47
N SER A 36 14.62 5.26 4.53
CA SER A 36 14.12 6.23 5.52
C SER A 36 15.01 6.26 6.77
N LEU A 37 15.39 5.09 7.30
CA LEU A 37 16.11 4.99 8.56
C LEU A 37 17.50 5.64 8.51
N VAL A 38 18.29 5.42 7.44
CA VAL A 38 19.66 5.97 7.35
C VAL A 38 19.68 7.50 7.27
N PRO A 39 18.83 8.17 6.47
CA PRO A 39 18.65 9.62 6.56
C PRO A 39 18.28 10.11 7.95
N MET A 40 17.34 9.45 8.64
CA MET A 40 16.94 9.82 10.00
C MET A 40 18.07 9.65 11.01
N LEU A 41 18.89 8.61 10.88
CA LEU A 41 20.11 8.43 11.69
C LEU A 41 21.12 9.57 11.44
N ASN A 42 21.38 9.91 10.18
CA ASN A 42 22.30 10.97 9.81
C ASN A 42 21.86 12.34 10.32
N MET A 43 20.57 12.61 10.30
CA MET A 43 19.98 13.83 10.87
C MET A 43 19.80 13.75 12.40
N ARG A 44 20.10 12.61 13.01
CA ARG A 44 19.94 12.33 14.44
C ARG A 44 18.49 12.48 14.95
N LEU A 45 17.51 12.28 14.07
CA LEU A 45 16.08 12.23 14.42
C LEU A 45 15.75 10.96 15.20
N VAL A 46 16.50 9.89 14.94
CA VAL A 46 16.44 8.64 15.72
C VAL A 46 17.86 8.28 16.20
N ARG A 47 17.97 7.72 17.40
CA ARG A 47 19.24 7.38 18.04
C ARG A 47 19.15 6.02 18.72
N PRO A 48 19.05 4.91 17.94
CA PRO A 48 18.99 3.58 18.52
C PRO A 48 20.33 3.24 19.19
N ALA A 49 20.29 2.47 20.26
CA ALA A 49 21.48 1.88 20.85
C ALA A 49 22.00 0.71 19.99
N VAL A 50 21.08 -0.01 19.31
CA VAL A 50 21.38 -1.16 18.48
C VAL A 50 20.70 -1.05 17.12
N LEU A 51 21.47 -1.29 16.05
CA LEU A 51 20.96 -1.42 14.69
C LEU A 51 21.06 -2.89 14.27
N VAL A 52 19.93 -3.54 14.08
CA VAL A 52 19.82 -4.96 13.72
C VAL A 52 19.61 -5.08 12.21
N ASP A 53 20.64 -5.52 11.47
CA ASP A 53 20.55 -5.73 10.03
C ASP A 53 19.89 -7.08 9.72
N VAL A 54 18.77 -7.02 9.00
CA VAL A 54 17.98 -8.18 8.57
C VAL A 54 18.12 -8.49 7.08
N ASN A 55 18.96 -7.76 6.33
CA ASN A 55 19.11 -7.95 4.87
C ASN A 55 19.60 -9.33 4.47
N GLY A 56 20.21 -10.09 5.40
CA GLY A 56 20.65 -11.47 5.18
C GLY A 56 19.55 -12.52 5.23
N LEU A 57 18.36 -12.19 5.73
CA LEU A 57 17.26 -13.14 5.97
C LEU A 57 16.49 -13.42 4.67
N ARG A 58 16.98 -14.42 3.90
CA ARG A 58 16.40 -14.77 2.60
C ARG A 58 14.96 -15.27 2.69
N GLU A 59 14.57 -15.89 3.80
CA GLU A 59 13.23 -16.36 4.09
C GLU A 59 12.18 -15.23 4.15
N LEU A 60 12.64 -13.98 4.30
CA LEU A 60 11.78 -12.78 4.28
C LEU A 60 11.72 -12.12 2.90
N THR A 61 12.27 -12.73 1.85
CA THR A 61 12.25 -12.21 0.48
C THR A 61 11.34 -13.02 -0.42
N GLY A 62 10.98 -12.44 -1.56
CA GLY A 62 10.29 -13.14 -2.64
C GLY A 62 8.79 -12.91 -2.70
N ILE A 63 8.23 -13.32 -3.83
CA ILE A 63 6.83 -13.19 -4.19
C ILE A 63 6.34 -14.59 -4.59
N THR A 64 5.39 -15.12 -3.86
CA THR A 64 4.84 -16.46 -4.09
C THR A 64 3.32 -16.41 -4.26
N PRO A 65 2.74 -17.24 -5.13
CA PRO A 65 1.29 -17.39 -5.19
C PRO A 65 0.72 -17.88 -3.86
N ALA A 66 -0.41 -17.32 -3.44
CA ALA A 66 -1.20 -17.80 -2.31
C ALA A 66 -2.29 -18.77 -2.79
N PRO A 67 -2.78 -19.69 -1.92
CA PRO A 67 -3.78 -20.70 -2.29
C PRO A 67 -5.12 -20.12 -2.77
N ASP A 68 -5.48 -18.92 -2.31
CA ASP A 68 -6.68 -18.17 -2.70
C ASP A 68 -6.55 -17.44 -4.06
N GLY A 69 -5.44 -17.65 -4.78
CA GLY A 69 -5.12 -16.97 -6.03
C GLY A 69 -4.42 -15.63 -5.85
N GLY A 70 -4.29 -15.15 -4.61
CA GLY A 70 -3.54 -13.95 -4.23
C GLY A 70 -2.03 -14.14 -4.28
N LEU A 71 -1.32 -13.28 -3.55
CA LEU A 71 0.14 -13.30 -3.43
C LEU A 71 0.56 -13.21 -1.96
N ARG A 72 1.58 -13.99 -1.60
CA ARG A 72 2.36 -13.80 -0.38
C ARG A 72 3.69 -13.12 -0.76
N ILE A 73 3.98 -11.97 -0.17
CA ILE A 73 5.14 -11.15 -0.48
C ILE A 73 5.97 -10.97 0.79
N GLY A 74 7.20 -11.44 0.76
CA GLY A 74 8.12 -11.31 1.89
C GLY A 74 8.47 -9.85 2.19
N ALA A 75 8.67 -9.53 3.45
CA ALA A 75 8.89 -8.16 3.94
C ALA A 75 10.13 -7.49 3.34
N LEU A 76 11.17 -8.27 3.01
CA LEU A 76 12.42 -7.76 2.43
C LEU A 76 12.39 -7.70 0.89
N THR A 77 11.27 -8.02 0.25
CA THR A 77 11.09 -7.85 -1.20
C THR A 77 11.29 -6.39 -1.58
N ARG A 78 12.15 -6.12 -2.56
CA ARG A 78 12.49 -4.77 -2.99
C ARG A 78 11.32 -4.13 -3.75
N HIS A 79 11.22 -2.80 -3.66
CA HIS A 79 10.22 -2.05 -4.44
C HIS A 79 10.43 -2.25 -5.95
N ALA A 80 11.68 -2.36 -6.40
CA ALA A 80 11.99 -2.65 -7.80
C ALA A 80 11.44 -4.02 -8.25
N ASP A 81 11.54 -5.05 -7.39
CA ASP A 81 11.01 -6.38 -7.68
C ASP A 81 9.47 -6.37 -7.75
N LEU A 82 8.80 -5.61 -6.85
CA LEU A 82 7.35 -5.43 -6.91
C LEU A 82 6.90 -4.78 -8.22
N ALA A 83 7.60 -3.70 -8.62
CA ALA A 83 7.27 -2.93 -9.83
C ALA A 83 7.50 -3.72 -11.12
N ALA A 84 8.48 -4.65 -11.13
CA ALA A 84 8.88 -5.44 -12.29
C ALA A 84 8.22 -6.84 -12.33
N SER A 85 7.63 -7.32 -11.24
CA SER A 85 7.09 -8.68 -11.15
C SER A 85 5.87 -8.90 -12.05
N PRO A 86 5.91 -9.86 -12.99
CA PRO A 86 4.74 -10.26 -13.77
C PRO A 86 3.59 -10.76 -12.87
N ALA A 87 3.90 -11.52 -11.82
CA ALA A 87 2.89 -12.04 -10.90
C ALA A 87 2.17 -10.91 -10.14
N VAL A 88 2.88 -9.85 -9.72
CA VAL A 88 2.25 -8.67 -9.09
C VAL A 88 1.43 -7.90 -10.12
N SER A 89 1.95 -7.70 -11.33
CA SER A 89 1.22 -7.01 -12.40
C SER A 89 -0.07 -7.72 -12.83
N GLU A 90 -0.10 -9.05 -12.77
CA GLU A 90 -1.26 -9.87 -13.10
C GLU A 90 -2.28 -9.92 -11.95
N ARG A 91 -1.82 -10.19 -10.71
CA ARG A 91 -2.70 -10.52 -9.57
C ARG A 91 -3.00 -9.35 -8.64
N ALA A 92 -2.14 -8.34 -8.60
CA ALA A 92 -2.28 -7.12 -7.79
C ALA A 92 -1.77 -5.89 -8.55
N PRO A 93 -2.33 -5.56 -9.74
CA PRO A 93 -1.82 -4.50 -10.61
C PRO A 93 -1.80 -3.12 -9.94
N LEU A 94 -2.68 -2.83 -9.00
CA LEU A 94 -2.63 -1.62 -8.18
C LEU A 94 -1.34 -1.53 -7.38
N LEU A 95 -0.87 -2.64 -6.78
CA LEU A 95 0.37 -2.67 -6.01
C LEU A 95 1.59 -2.47 -6.93
N ALA A 96 1.59 -3.08 -8.12
CA ALA A 96 2.66 -2.88 -9.11
C ALA A 96 2.75 -1.40 -9.54
N GLU A 97 1.62 -0.75 -9.75
CA GLU A 97 1.56 0.66 -10.10
C GLU A 97 2.07 1.54 -8.95
N ALA A 98 1.56 1.37 -7.74
CA ALA A 98 2.02 2.10 -6.57
C ALA A 98 3.55 1.97 -6.37
N ALA A 99 4.10 0.76 -6.58
CA ALA A 99 5.55 0.54 -6.45
C ALA A 99 6.38 1.33 -7.47
N ARG A 100 5.85 1.65 -8.66
CA ARG A 100 6.53 2.46 -9.67
C ARG A 100 6.64 3.93 -9.28
N HIS A 101 5.73 4.42 -8.46
CA HIS A 101 5.71 5.79 -7.96
C HIS A 101 6.69 6.01 -6.80
N VAL A 102 7.05 4.97 -6.06
CA VAL A 102 7.96 5.08 -4.90
C VAL A 102 9.33 5.61 -5.35
N GLY A 103 9.64 6.83 -5.00
CA GLY A 103 10.97 7.42 -5.15
C GLY A 103 11.62 7.24 -6.52
N HIS A 104 12.95 7.25 -6.55
CA HIS A 104 13.76 7.00 -7.74
C HIS A 104 14.22 5.55 -7.83
N ALA A 105 14.73 5.11 -8.98
CA ALA A 105 15.22 3.75 -9.20
C ALA A 105 16.24 3.30 -8.13
N ALA A 106 17.16 4.19 -7.74
CA ALA A 106 18.15 3.89 -6.68
C ALA A 106 17.47 3.59 -5.33
N ILE A 107 16.40 4.32 -4.98
CA ILE A 107 15.60 4.10 -3.77
C ILE A 107 14.85 2.77 -3.88
N ARG A 108 14.20 2.50 -5.01
CA ARG A 108 13.46 1.24 -5.21
C ARG A 108 14.31 -0.01 -5.19
N ASN A 109 15.56 0.08 -5.62
CA ASN A 109 16.52 -1.04 -5.59
C ASN A 109 16.94 -1.42 -4.16
N GLN A 110 16.80 -0.53 -3.20
CA GLN A 110 17.17 -0.77 -1.79
C GLN A 110 15.95 -0.86 -0.87
N GLY A 111 14.95 0.00 -1.07
CA GLY A 111 13.73 0.02 -0.29
C GLY A 111 12.98 -1.30 -0.34
N THR A 112 12.32 -1.66 0.77
CA THR A 112 11.61 -2.94 0.92
C THR A 112 10.15 -2.71 1.27
N LEU A 113 9.28 -3.65 0.89
CA LEU A 113 7.85 -3.61 1.22
C LEU A 113 7.65 -3.44 2.73
N GLY A 114 8.22 -4.33 3.53
CA GLY A 114 8.08 -4.28 4.98
C GLY A 114 8.67 -3.03 5.61
N GLY A 115 9.77 -2.50 5.04
CA GLY A 115 10.36 -1.23 5.48
C GLY A 115 9.42 -0.04 5.27
N SER A 116 8.73 0.04 4.12
CA SER A 116 7.73 1.07 3.85
C SER A 116 6.55 0.99 4.82
N LEU A 117 6.03 -0.22 5.06
CA LEU A 117 4.91 -0.42 5.99
C LEU A 117 5.30 -0.10 7.44
N ALA A 118 6.45 -0.61 7.91
CA ALA A 118 6.90 -0.37 9.28
C ALA A 118 7.25 1.09 9.55
N HIS A 119 7.68 1.83 8.51
CA HIS A 119 7.92 3.28 8.61
C HIS A 119 6.63 4.07 8.72
N ALA A 120 5.55 3.61 8.08
CA ALA A 120 4.21 4.18 8.13
C ALA A 120 4.15 5.69 7.81
N ASP A 121 4.90 6.11 6.78
CA ASP A 121 4.78 7.48 6.28
C ASP A 121 3.38 7.69 5.69
N PRO A 122 2.64 8.74 6.11
CA PRO A 122 1.29 9.01 5.60
C PRO A 122 1.22 9.30 4.10
N ALA A 123 2.31 9.74 3.50
CA ALA A 123 2.40 10.05 2.07
C ALA A 123 2.90 8.85 1.22
N ALA A 124 3.13 7.68 1.86
CA ALA A 124 3.65 6.52 1.16
C ALA A 124 2.56 5.79 0.35
N GLU A 125 2.91 5.38 -0.85
CA GLU A 125 2.06 4.77 -1.87
C GLU A 125 1.67 3.33 -1.53
N LEU A 126 2.66 2.51 -1.09
CA LEU A 126 2.45 1.08 -0.79
C LEU A 126 1.49 0.83 0.39
N PRO A 127 1.58 1.57 1.52
CA PRO A 127 0.58 1.49 2.58
C PRO A 127 -0.85 1.72 2.08
N ALA A 128 -1.07 2.75 1.26
CA ALA A 128 -2.39 3.07 0.74
C ALA A 128 -2.92 1.99 -0.22
N ALA A 129 -2.06 1.50 -1.13
CA ALA A 129 -2.41 0.42 -2.04
C ALA A 129 -2.80 -0.86 -1.29
N LEU A 130 -2.08 -1.23 -0.22
CA LEU A 130 -2.37 -2.43 0.57
C LEU A 130 -3.65 -2.30 1.39
N VAL A 131 -3.96 -1.11 1.91
CA VAL A 131 -5.26 -0.84 2.56
C VAL A 131 -6.40 -0.95 1.55
N ALA A 132 -6.24 -0.41 0.33
CA ALA A 132 -7.24 -0.52 -0.73
C ALA A 132 -7.46 -1.97 -1.18
N LEU A 133 -6.40 -2.78 -1.23
CA LEU A 133 -6.44 -4.20 -1.59
C LEU A 133 -6.95 -5.11 -0.48
N ASP A 134 -7.18 -4.60 0.74
CA ASP A 134 -7.54 -5.38 1.93
C ASP A 134 -6.49 -6.45 2.27
N ALA A 135 -5.25 -6.07 2.16
CA ALA A 135 -4.12 -6.93 2.44
C ALA A 135 -4.00 -7.26 3.94
N ARG A 136 -3.27 -8.32 4.24
CA ARG A 136 -2.98 -8.77 5.61
C ARG A 136 -1.48 -8.75 5.85
N VAL A 137 -1.08 -8.18 6.96
CA VAL A 137 0.32 -8.05 7.38
C VAL A 137 0.64 -9.16 8.36
N GLN A 138 1.63 -10.00 8.04
CA GLN A 138 2.12 -11.06 8.91
C GLN A 138 3.26 -10.52 9.76
N VAL A 139 3.18 -10.68 11.04
CA VAL A 139 4.18 -10.27 12.02
C VAL A 139 4.57 -11.42 12.92
N THR A 140 5.82 -11.44 13.36
CA THR A 140 6.34 -12.48 14.26
C THR A 140 7.17 -11.82 15.36
N GLY A 141 6.97 -12.28 16.58
CA GLY A 141 7.69 -11.82 17.77
C GLY A 141 7.87 -12.96 18.79
N PRO A 142 8.33 -12.68 20.00
CA PRO A 142 8.55 -13.71 21.04
C PRO A 142 7.28 -14.47 21.42
N ARG A 143 6.11 -13.86 21.22
CA ARG A 143 4.79 -14.44 21.51
C ARG A 143 4.22 -15.27 20.36
N GLY A 144 4.98 -15.48 19.28
CA GLY A 144 4.56 -16.21 18.08
C GLY A 144 4.21 -15.29 16.91
N ALA A 145 3.60 -15.88 15.89
CA ALA A 145 3.14 -15.17 14.69
C ALA A 145 1.69 -14.72 14.85
N ARG A 146 1.35 -13.57 14.28
CA ARG A 146 -0.02 -13.06 14.16
C ARG A 146 -0.22 -12.32 12.84
N GLU A 147 -1.48 -12.12 12.50
CA GLU A 147 -1.89 -11.41 11.30
C GLU A 147 -2.66 -10.15 11.67
N ILE A 148 -2.45 -9.07 10.92
CA ILE A 148 -3.10 -7.78 11.11
C ILE A 148 -3.64 -7.33 9.76
N ALA A 149 -4.92 -6.99 9.68
CA ALA A 149 -5.49 -6.37 8.49
C ALA A 149 -4.77 -5.03 8.19
N ALA A 150 -4.44 -4.75 6.93
CA ALA A 150 -3.73 -3.52 6.55
C ALA A 150 -4.45 -2.26 7.02
N GLY A 151 -5.80 -2.25 7.01
CA GLY A 151 -6.60 -1.14 7.51
C GLY A 151 -6.49 -0.89 9.02
N ALA A 152 -6.04 -1.88 9.81
CA ALA A 152 -5.82 -1.78 11.25
C ALA A 152 -4.33 -1.67 11.63
N PHE A 153 -3.45 -1.82 10.63
CA PHE A 153 -2.01 -1.81 10.86
C PHE A 153 -1.46 -0.40 11.09
N PHE A 154 -1.94 0.60 10.35
CA PHE A 154 -1.50 2.00 10.47
C PHE A 154 -2.36 2.73 11.52
N ARG A 155 -1.74 3.20 12.60
CA ARG A 155 -2.44 3.80 13.74
C ARG A 155 -2.35 5.32 13.80
N GLY A 156 -1.40 5.92 13.08
CA GLY A 156 -1.18 7.36 13.04
C GLY A 156 0.18 7.68 12.41
N LEU A 157 0.61 8.92 12.55
CA LEU A 157 1.86 9.42 11.98
C LEU A 157 3.04 8.55 12.44
N LEU A 158 3.72 7.90 11.48
CA LEU A 158 4.87 7.02 11.71
C LEU A 158 4.61 5.94 12.79
N THR A 159 3.34 5.54 12.94
CA THR A 159 2.91 4.64 14.02
C THR A 159 2.12 3.47 13.45
N THR A 160 2.51 2.26 13.84
CA THR A 160 1.87 1.01 13.42
C THR A 160 1.36 0.21 14.62
N ALA A 161 0.73 -0.93 14.32
CA ALA A 161 0.31 -1.93 15.30
C ALA A 161 1.41 -2.93 15.68
N LEU A 162 2.66 -2.74 15.19
CA LEU A 162 3.81 -3.54 15.60
C LEU A 162 4.18 -3.23 17.05
N GLU A 163 4.42 -4.27 17.81
CA GLU A 163 5.07 -4.15 19.11
C GLU A 163 6.60 -3.97 18.93
N ALA A 164 7.28 -3.50 19.96
CA ALA A 164 8.71 -3.18 19.88
C ALA A 164 9.61 -4.39 19.62
N ASP A 165 9.12 -5.59 19.92
CA ASP A 165 9.78 -6.88 19.78
C ASP A 165 9.27 -7.72 18.60
N GLU A 166 8.44 -7.12 17.72
CA GLU A 166 7.86 -7.79 16.56
C GLU A 166 8.55 -7.37 15.25
N ILE A 167 8.60 -8.31 14.32
CA ILE A 167 9.14 -8.14 12.97
C ILE A 167 8.03 -8.42 11.96
N LEU A 168 7.81 -7.51 11.01
CA LEU A 168 6.98 -7.74 9.86
C LEU A 168 7.69 -8.75 8.94
N THR A 169 7.06 -9.89 8.67
CA THR A 169 7.66 -11.00 7.94
C THR A 169 7.16 -11.14 6.52
N ALA A 170 5.87 -10.88 6.28
CA ALA A 170 5.26 -10.94 4.95
C ALA A 170 3.98 -10.10 4.88
N VAL A 171 3.48 -9.93 3.67
CA VAL A 171 2.17 -9.38 3.38
C VAL A 171 1.42 -10.35 2.48
N GLU A 172 0.19 -10.67 2.82
CA GLU A 172 -0.75 -11.39 1.97
C GLU A 172 -1.65 -10.40 1.25
N VAL A 173 -1.66 -10.48 -0.07
CA VAL A 173 -2.43 -9.60 -0.95
C VAL A 173 -3.44 -10.45 -1.68
N PRO A 174 -4.75 -10.25 -1.46
CA PRO A 174 -5.80 -10.98 -2.18
C PRO A 174 -5.71 -10.74 -3.69
N ALA A 175 -6.14 -11.73 -4.49
CA ALA A 175 -6.22 -11.55 -5.94
C ALA A 175 -7.15 -10.38 -6.28
N GLN A 176 -6.67 -9.49 -7.13
CA GLN A 176 -7.42 -8.31 -7.55
C GLN A 176 -8.22 -8.62 -8.81
N ALA A 177 -9.48 -9.01 -8.67
CA ALA A 177 -10.42 -9.28 -9.77
C ALA A 177 -11.31 -8.06 -10.11
N ALA A 178 -10.77 -6.83 -10.04
CA ALA A 178 -11.58 -5.62 -10.04
C ALA A 178 -10.95 -4.51 -10.88
N GLY A 179 -11.73 -3.51 -11.23
CA GLY A 179 -11.22 -2.22 -11.71
C GLY A 179 -10.36 -1.56 -10.64
N TRP A 180 -9.38 -0.77 -11.06
CA TRP A 180 -8.51 -0.07 -10.13
C TRP A 180 -8.01 1.26 -10.70
N GLY A 181 -7.76 2.21 -9.81
CA GLY A 181 -7.17 3.49 -10.14
C GLY A 181 -6.09 3.86 -9.14
N PHE A 182 -5.00 4.44 -9.62
CA PHE A 182 -3.97 5.04 -8.79
C PHE A 182 -3.60 6.39 -9.38
N VAL A 183 -3.67 7.42 -8.57
CA VAL A 183 -3.30 8.79 -8.93
C VAL A 183 -2.66 9.47 -7.75
N GLU A 184 -1.59 10.20 -8.03
CA GLU A 184 -0.96 11.07 -7.05
C GLU A 184 -0.51 12.38 -7.68
N ILE A 185 -0.29 13.38 -6.84
CA ILE A 185 0.39 14.63 -7.17
C ILE A 185 1.54 14.80 -6.20
N ALA A 186 2.73 14.91 -6.76
CA ALA A 186 3.96 15.29 -6.09
C ALA A 186 4.57 16.51 -6.80
N ARG A 187 5.53 17.18 -6.17
CA ARG A 187 6.23 18.31 -6.79
C ARG A 187 7.09 17.90 -7.96
N ARG A 188 7.71 16.74 -7.87
CA ARG A 188 8.53 16.10 -8.90
C ARG A 188 8.27 14.60 -8.89
N PRO A 189 8.46 13.90 -10.01
CA PRO A 189 8.41 12.43 -10.00
C PRO A 189 9.40 11.85 -8.98
N GLY A 190 8.90 11.01 -8.06
CA GLY A 190 9.69 10.39 -7.00
C GLY A 190 9.85 11.19 -5.71
N ASP A 191 9.29 12.41 -5.61
CA ASP A 191 9.10 13.11 -4.34
C ASP A 191 7.91 12.48 -3.58
N PHE A 192 7.82 12.75 -2.28
CA PHE A 192 6.63 12.39 -1.49
C PHE A 192 5.38 13.04 -2.06
N ALA A 193 4.28 12.29 -2.08
CA ALA A 193 3.01 12.78 -2.55
C ALA A 193 2.48 13.94 -1.69
N LEU A 194 2.01 14.99 -2.34
CA LEU A 194 1.19 16.02 -1.67
C LEU A 194 -0.17 15.46 -1.30
N ALA A 195 -0.73 14.69 -2.21
CA ALA A 195 -1.94 13.90 -2.05
C ALA A 195 -1.98 12.80 -3.11
N GLY A 196 -2.58 11.67 -2.78
CA GLY A 196 -2.85 10.61 -3.73
C GLY A 196 -4.05 9.77 -3.32
N VAL A 197 -4.60 9.02 -4.27
CA VAL A 197 -5.74 8.14 -4.08
C VAL A 197 -5.49 6.80 -4.78
N ALA A 198 -5.66 5.72 -4.02
CA ALA A 198 -5.74 4.35 -4.50
C ALA A 198 -7.21 3.90 -4.48
N ALA A 199 -7.72 3.41 -5.61
CA ALA A 199 -9.08 2.95 -5.79
C ALA A 199 -9.12 1.48 -6.19
N VAL A 200 -10.01 0.69 -5.58
CA VAL A 200 -10.38 -0.67 -6.00
C VAL A 200 -11.89 -0.71 -6.13
N VAL A 201 -12.36 -1.13 -7.32
CA VAL A 201 -13.79 -1.22 -7.64
C VAL A 201 -14.10 -2.67 -7.99
N ARG A 202 -14.77 -3.38 -7.08
CA ARG A 202 -15.30 -4.72 -7.33
C ARG A 202 -16.75 -4.59 -7.78
N VAL A 203 -17.03 -4.92 -9.02
CA VAL A 203 -18.42 -5.00 -9.51
C VAL A 203 -19.04 -6.29 -9.02
N GLY A 204 -20.21 -6.22 -8.40
CA GLY A 204 -21.01 -7.39 -8.10
C GLY A 204 -21.27 -8.19 -9.37
N ARG A 205 -21.30 -9.52 -9.27
CA ARG A 205 -21.54 -10.43 -10.38
C ARG A 205 -22.87 -10.04 -11.08
N PRO A 206 -22.95 -9.99 -12.42
CA PRO A 206 -24.21 -9.73 -13.10
C PRO A 206 -25.29 -10.73 -12.64
N LEU A 207 -26.50 -10.23 -12.41
CA LEU A 207 -27.69 -10.97 -11.94
C LEU A 207 -28.24 -11.98 -12.98
N THR A 208 -27.39 -12.73 -13.68
CA THR A 208 -27.83 -13.66 -14.74
C THR A 208 -27.96 -15.12 -14.32
N LEU A 209 -27.78 -15.44 -13.03
CA LEU A 209 -28.07 -16.79 -12.53
C LEU A 209 -28.84 -16.72 -11.20
N PRO A 210 -29.99 -17.42 -11.08
CA PRO A 210 -30.69 -17.57 -9.82
C PRO A 210 -29.92 -18.53 -8.90
N SER A 211 -29.11 -18.00 -8.01
CA SER A 211 -28.65 -18.78 -6.86
C SER A 211 -28.82 -17.94 -5.60
N SER A 212 -29.63 -18.48 -4.74
CA SER A 212 -29.91 -18.08 -3.39
C SER A 212 -28.65 -17.64 -2.63
N SER A 213 -28.82 -16.53 -1.89
CA SER A 213 -27.94 -16.03 -0.83
C SER A 213 -26.58 -15.48 -1.27
N LEU A 214 -26.48 -14.21 -1.12
CA LEU A 214 -25.44 -13.19 -1.13
C LEU A 214 -25.57 -12.26 -2.34
N GLY A 215 -26.47 -11.28 -2.21
CA GLY A 215 -26.50 -10.08 -3.07
C GLY A 215 -25.15 -9.38 -2.98
N GLY A 216 -24.32 -9.57 -3.98
CA GLY A 216 -23.03 -8.89 -4.09
C GLY A 216 -23.26 -7.46 -4.55
N GLU A 217 -23.55 -6.54 -3.62
CA GLU A 217 -23.36 -5.12 -3.86
C GLU A 217 -21.90 -4.89 -4.28
N GLY A 218 -21.69 -4.14 -5.36
CA GLY A 218 -20.35 -3.81 -5.81
C GLY A 218 -19.58 -3.10 -4.69
N GLU A 219 -18.42 -3.62 -4.32
CA GLU A 219 -17.59 -3.06 -3.26
C GLU A 219 -16.60 -2.06 -3.87
N VAL A 220 -16.64 -0.81 -3.40
CA VAL A 220 -15.66 0.22 -3.74
C VAL A 220 -14.82 0.52 -2.51
N ARG A 221 -13.49 0.53 -2.68
CA ARG A 221 -12.55 0.98 -1.67
C ARG A 221 -11.72 2.12 -2.21
N LEU A 222 -11.76 3.24 -1.51
CA LEU A 222 -11.02 4.45 -1.82
C LEU A 222 -10.11 4.80 -0.65
N VAL A 223 -8.81 4.89 -0.90
CA VAL A 223 -7.82 5.18 0.14
C VAL A 223 -7.00 6.38 -0.27
N GLY A 224 -7.10 7.46 0.52
CA GLY A 224 -6.27 8.65 0.40
C GLY A 224 -4.95 8.50 1.15
N PHE A 225 -3.87 9.06 0.59
CA PHE A 225 -2.56 9.18 1.24
C PHE A 225 -2.00 10.59 1.03
N GLY A 226 -1.14 11.06 1.95
CA GLY A 226 -0.72 12.46 2.02
C GLY A 226 -1.84 13.42 2.47
N VAL A 227 -2.99 12.91 2.89
CA VAL A 227 -4.20 13.68 3.23
C VAL A 227 -4.67 13.49 4.68
N GLY A 228 -3.82 12.93 5.52
CA GLY A 228 -4.04 12.70 6.95
C GLY A 228 -2.79 12.15 7.62
N ASP A 229 -2.92 11.60 8.82
CA ASP A 229 -1.81 11.03 9.61
C ASP A 229 -1.45 9.57 9.24
N ARG A 230 -2.22 8.95 8.35
CA ARG A 230 -2.06 7.58 7.87
C ARG A 230 -2.83 7.38 6.55
N PRO A 231 -2.74 6.24 5.86
CA PRO A 231 -3.65 5.91 4.78
C PRO A 231 -5.11 5.91 5.27
N LEU A 232 -5.97 6.73 4.66
CA LEU A 232 -7.35 6.96 5.10
C LEU A 232 -8.35 6.37 4.12
N ARG A 233 -9.29 5.54 4.61
CA ARG A 233 -10.48 5.15 3.83
C ARG A 233 -11.40 6.36 3.67
N LEU A 234 -11.69 6.73 2.43
CA LEU A 234 -12.57 7.84 2.06
C LEU A 234 -14.03 7.37 2.12
N ARG A 235 -14.52 7.14 3.34
CA ARG A 235 -15.85 6.54 3.59
C ARG A 235 -17.00 7.38 3.06
N GLY A 236 -16.88 8.71 3.07
CA GLY A 236 -17.85 9.62 2.48
C GLY A 236 -18.03 9.36 0.99
N ALA A 237 -16.92 9.27 0.26
CA ALA A 237 -16.91 8.96 -1.15
C ALA A 237 -17.42 7.54 -1.45
N GLU A 238 -17.03 6.54 -0.67
CA GLU A 238 -17.49 5.15 -0.82
C GLU A 238 -19.02 5.02 -0.69
N ARG A 239 -19.62 5.74 0.27
CA ARG A 239 -21.09 5.75 0.44
C ARG A 239 -21.84 6.32 -0.76
N VAL A 240 -21.26 7.31 -1.45
CA VAL A 240 -21.87 7.90 -2.67
C VAL A 240 -21.93 6.88 -3.80
N LEU A 241 -20.99 5.92 -3.81
CA LEU A 241 -20.83 4.91 -4.87
C LEU A 241 -21.59 3.61 -4.59
N ALA A 242 -22.20 3.47 -3.42
CA ALA A 242 -22.91 2.26 -3.05
C ALA A 242 -24.11 1.99 -3.99
N GLY A 243 -24.06 0.83 -4.68
CA GLY A 243 -25.18 0.32 -5.49
C GLY A 243 -25.42 0.99 -6.84
N GLY A 244 -24.55 1.93 -7.30
CA GLY A 244 -24.75 2.66 -8.54
C GLY A 244 -23.58 2.52 -9.54
N PRO A 245 -23.80 2.91 -10.82
CA PRO A 245 -22.74 2.98 -11.80
C PRO A 245 -21.73 4.08 -11.48
N ILE A 246 -20.47 3.88 -11.85
CA ILE A 246 -19.42 4.90 -11.74
C ILE A 246 -19.36 5.62 -13.10
N ASP A 247 -20.13 6.68 -13.21
CA ASP A 247 -20.07 7.65 -14.32
C ASP A 247 -19.39 8.96 -13.87
N ALA A 248 -19.19 9.90 -14.77
CA ALA A 248 -18.55 11.18 -14.47
C ALA A 248 -19.29 11.97 -13.37
N GLY A 249 -20.62 11.96 -13.39
CA GLY A 249 -21.44 12.67 -12.38
C GLY A 249 -21.31 12.04 -11.00
N THR A 250 -21.33 10.70 -10.92
CA THR A 250 -21.18 9.96 -9.65
C THR A 250 -19.75 10.08 -9.13
N ALA A 251 -18.75 10.03 -10.00
CA ALA A 251 -17.33 10.21 -9.64
C ALA A 251 -17.10 11.63 -9.07
N ALA A 252 -17.66 12.68 -9.68
CA ALA A 252 -17.56 14.05 -9.18
C ALA A 252 -18.22 14.22 -7.80
N ARG A 253 -19.40 13.63 -7.57
CA ARG A 253 -20.06 13.64 -6.25
C ARG A 253 -19.24 12.89 -5.19
N ALA A 254 -18.68 11.74 -5.55
CA ALA A 254 -17.80 10.99 -4.67
C ALA A 254 -16.53 11.78 -4.33
N GLY A 255 -15.93 12.45 -5.33
CA GLY A 255 -14.82 13.36 -5.11
C GLY A 255 -15.16 14.46 -4.09
N ALA A 256 -16.30 15.14 -4.25
CA ALA A 256 -16.74 16.16 -3.30
C ALA A 256 -16.93 15.60 -1.88
N ALA A 257 -17.42 14.36 -1.76
CA ALA A 257 -17.63 13.70 -0.47
C ALA A 257 -16.34 13.18 0.19
N ALA A 258 -15.21 13.11 -0.53
CA ALA A 258 -13.91 12.68 0.00
C ALA A 258 -13.25 13.75 0.88
N GLY A 259 -13.46 15.03 0.57
CA GLY A 259 -12.78 16.15 1.27
C GLY A 259 -12.99 16.15 2.79
N PRO A 260 -14.20 15.96 3.31
CA PRO A 260 -14.46 15.90 4.75
C PRO A 260 -13.78 14.74 5.49
N ASP A 261 -13.44 13.65 4.82
CA ASP A 261 -12.72 12.51 5.42
C ASP A 261 -11.22 12.82 5.64
N CYS A 262 -10.71 13.91 5.03
CA CYS A 262 -9.30 14.27 5.01
C CYS A 262 -8.96 15.34 6.04
N ASP A 263 -7.88 15.13 6.78
CA ASP A 263 -7.31 16.11 7.72
C ASP A 263 -5.79 16.22 7.56
N PRO A 264 -5.32 16.73 6.40
CA PRO A 264 -3.91 16.88 6.13
C PRO A 264 -3.29 18.03 6.92
N PRO A 265 -2.03 17.89 7.38
CA PRO A 265 -1.25 19.04 7.85
C PRO A 265 -0.89 19.95 6.67
N GLY A 266 -0.78 21.26 6.93
CA GLY A 266 -0.14 22.18 6.00
C GLY A 266 1.38 22.20 6.21
N ASP A 267 2.14 22.42 5.13
CA ASP A 267 3.59 22.59 5.15
C ASP A 267 4.05 23.56 4.05
N VAL A 268 5.37 23.71 3.89
CA VAL A 268 5.99 24.58 2.85
C VAL A 268 5.69 24.13 1.41
N HIS A 269 5.15 22.95 1.21
CA HIS A 269 4.86 22.37 -0.10
C HIS A 269 3.39 22.50 -0.50
N GLY A 270 2.50 22.65 0.48
CA GLY A 270 1.06 22.82 0.23
C GLY A 270 0.27 23.05 1.51
N SER A 271 -0.71 23.94 1.44
CA SER A 271 -1.63 24.15 2.57
C SER A 271 -2.54 22.93 2.80
N ALA A 272 -3.08 22.81 4.01
CA ALA A 272 -4.08 21.80 4.34
C ALA A 272 -5.30 21.85 3.41
N GLU A 273 -5.76 23.07 3.08
CA GLU A 273 -6.87 23.29 2.16
C GLU A 273 -6.55 22.78 0.74
N TYR A 274 -5.35 23.09 0.24
CA TYR A 274 -4.91 22.63 -1.07
C TYR A 274 -4.83 21.09 -1.13
N ARG A 275 -4.27 20.43 -0.12
CA ARG A 275 -4.21 18.97 -0.06
C ARG A 275 -5.60 18.33 0.02
N ARG A 276 -6.55 18.96 0.74
CA ARG A 276 -7.95 18.52 0.79
C ARG A 276 -8.64 18.70 -0.57
N HIS A 277 -8.40 19.83 -1.25
CA HIS A 277 -8.86 20.03 -2.62
C HIS A 277 -8.29 18.98 -3.58
N LEU A 278 -7.00 18.68 -3.49
CA LEU A 278 -6.38 17.60 -4.28
C LEU A 278 -7.06 16.25 -4.03
N ALA A 279 -7.37 15.89 -2.78
CA ALA A 279 -8.08 14.65 -2.47
C ALA A 279 -9.42 14.55 -3.21
N THR A 280 -10.19 15.65 -3.29
CA THR A 280 -11.43 15.73 -4.05
C THR A 280 -11.21 15.41 -5.53
N VAL A 281 -10.28 16.11 -6.18
CA VAL A 281 -10.00 15.96 -7.61
C VAL A 281 -9.40 14.58 -7.93
N LEU A 282 -8.50 14.10 -7.08
CA LEU A 282 -7.83 12.81 -7.30
C LEU A 282 -8.76 11.62 -7.07
N THR A 283 -9.75 11.74 -6.17
CA THR A 283 -10.79 10.71 -6.00
C THR A 283 -11.61 10.53 -7.27
N GLU A 284 -12.09 11.63 -7.87
CA GLU A 284 -12.78 11.59 -9.16
C GLU A 284 -11.92 10.94 -10.24
N ARG A 285 -10.66 11.36 -10.40
CA ARG A 285 -9.74 10.82 -11.40
C ARG A 285 -9.42 9.34 -11.20
N ALA A 286 -9.24 8.90 -9.95
CA ALA A 286 -8.96 7.50 -9.63
C ALA A 286 -10.16 6.60 -10.00
N LEU A 287 -11.38 7.07 -9.75
CA LEU A 287 -12.61 6.39 -10.13
C LEU A 287 -12.76 6.26 -11.64
N LEU A 288 -12.59 7.35 -12.39
CA LEU A 288 -12.67 7.32 -13.85
C LEU A 288 -11.62 6.38 -14.45
N ARG A 289 -10.37 6.42 -13.96
CA ARG A 289 -9.33 5.47 -14.39
C ARG A 289 -9.66 4.02 -14.07
N SER A 290 -10.35 3.76 -12.96
CA SER A 290 -10.76 2.40 -12.60
C SER A 290 -11.78 1.84 -13.60
N GLU A 291 -12.70 2.68 -14.08
CA GLU A 291 -13.69 2.30 -15.09
C GLU A 291 -13.06 2.09 -16.47
N GLU A 292 -12.18 2.98 -16.90
CA GLU A 292 -11.44 2.82 -18.18
C GLU A 292 -10.71 1.47 -18.24
N ARG A 293 -10.05 1.08 -17.14
CA ARG A 293 -9.34 -0.21 -17.05
C ARG A 293 -10.29 -1.41 -17.00
N ARG A 294 -11.45 -1.26 -16.39
CA ARG A 294 -12.49 -2.29 -16.36
C ARG A 294 -13.08 -2.53 -17.75
N VAL A 295 -13.54 -1.47 -18.41
CA VAL A 295 -14.12 -1.51 -19.74
C VAL A 295 -13.11 -1.98 -20.80
N GLY A 296 -11.85 -1.56 -20.71
CA GLY A 296 -10.78 -2.03 -21.61
C GLY A 296 -10.53 -3.53 -21.52
N LYS A 297 -10.65 -4.15 -20.33
CA LYS A 297 -10.58 -5.61 -20.15
C LYS A 297 -11.78 -6.34 -20.76
N GLU A 298 -12.98 -5.79 -20.61
CA GLU A 298 -14.19 -6.36 -21.24
C GLU A 298 -14.14 -6.26 -22.76
N CYS A 299 -13.65 -5.15 -23.30
CA CYS A 299 -13.49 -4.98 -24.74
C CYS A 299 -12.48 -5.98 -25.33
N THR A 300 -11.36 -6.25 -24.67
CA THR A 300 -10.38 -7.25 -25.15
C THR A 300 -10.95 -8.69 -25.14
N VAL A 301 -11.83 -9.02 -24.23
CA VAL A 301 -12.52 -10.33 -24.21
C VAL A 301 -13.56 -10.42 -25.33
N LEU A 302 -14.37 -9.38 -25.54
CA LEU A 302 -15.38 -9.32 -26.60
C LEU A 302 -14.77 -9.25 -27.99
N CYS A 303 -13.65 -8.53 -28.20
CA CYS A 303 -12.95 -8.47 -29.46
C CYS A 303 -12.29 -9.81 -29.82
N ARG A 304 -11.77 -10.58 -28.86
CA ARG A 304 -11.23 -11.92 -29.13
C ARG A 304 -12.32 -12.92 -29.52
N SER A 305 -13.57 -12.76 -29.09
CA SER A 305 -14.68 -13.64 -29.49
C SER A 305 -15.28 -13.31 -30.85
N ARG A 306 -15.04 -12.08 -31.39
CA ARG A 306 -15.52 -11.66 -32.71
C ARG A 306 -14.57 -11.95 -33.88
N TRP A 307 -13.32 -12.30 -33.61
CA TRP A 307 -12.36 -12.70 -34.62
C TRP A 307 -12.17 -14.22 -34.57
N SER A 308 -13.22 -14.96 -34.92
CA SER A 308 -13.08 -16.34 -35.35
C SER A 308 -12.76 -16.34 -36.84
N PRO A 309 -11.68 -16.99 -37.34
CA PRO A 309 -11.32 -17.01 -38.74
C PRO A 309 -12.18 -17.95 -39.59
N TYR A 310 -13.37 -18.31 -39.17
CA TYR A 310 -14.32 -19.13 -39.92
C TYR A 310 -15.70 -18.46 -39.93
N HIS A 311 -15.85 -17.48 -40.80
CA HIS A 311 -17.06 -17.14 -41.54
C HIS A 311 -16.65 -16.61 -42.91
#